data_f1db1fe1538eaf81b6dcfb28c8c068a4
#
_entry.id   f1db1fe1538eaf81b6dcfb28c8c068a4
#
_cell.length_a   1.000
_cell.length_b   1.000
_cell.length_c   1.000
_cell.angle_alpha   90.00
_cell.angle_beta   90.00
_cell.angle_gamma   90.00
#
_symmetry.space_group_name_H-M   'P 1'
#
loop_
_entity.id
_entity.type
_entity.pdbx_description
1 polymer ?
#
loop_
_entity_poly.entity_id
_entity_poly.type
_entity_poly.pdbx_seq_one_letter_code
_entity_poly.pdbx_strand_id
1 'polypeptide(L)'
;MNNIFVSATNHGFDALAYLDGLPVDRVHQVHLAGHSQGRDLLIDTHDSPVCDEVWALYENAMARLGPVATMIERDGNVPPLKELLRELWIARKLGAHAQQVPQDTRIAEAA
;
A
#
# COMPACT_ATOMS: atom_id res chain seq x y z
N MET A 1 -1.45 2.24 4.09
CA MET A 1 -1.22 0.88 3.56
C MET A 1 -0.26 0.09 4.44
N ASN A 2 0.89 0.65 4.79
CA ASN A 2 1.87 -0.05 5.61
C ASN A 2 1.31 -0.54 6.96
N ASN A 3 0.52 0.28 7.64
CA ASN A 3 -0.13 -0.08 8.90
C ASN A 3 -1.03 -1.33 8.78
N ILE A 4 -1.72 -1.48 7.64
CA ILE A 4 -2.56 -2.68 7.37
C ILE A 4 -1.66 -3.91 7.26
N PHE A 5 -0.56 -3.81 6.49
CA PHE A 5 0.39 -4.90 6.33
C PHE A 5 1.05 -5.28 7.65
N VAL A 6 1.52 -4.30 8.42
CA VAL A 6 2.14 -4.52 9.73
C VAL A 6 1.17 -5.20 10.69
N SER A 7 -0.06 -4.69 10.80
CA SER A 7 -1.08 -5.27 11.66
C SER A 7 -1.48 -6.68 11.22
N ALA A 8 -1.64 -6.91 9.92
CA ALA A 8 -1.98 -8.23 9.38
C ALA A 8 -0.88 -9.26 9.69
N THR A 9 0.38 -8.88 9.53
CA THR A 9 1.53 -9.73 9.85
C THR A 9 1.58 -10.03 11.34
N ASN A 10 1.46 -9.02 12.18
CA ASN A 10 1.59 -9.16 13.63
C ASN A 10 0.43 -9.94 14.27
N HIS A 11 -0.77 -9.83 13.72
CA HIS A 11 -1.98 -10.45 14.29
C HIS A 11 -2.47 -11.67 13.50
N GLY A 12 -1.82 -11.99 12.37
CA GLY A 12 -2.14 -13.20 11.61
C GLY A 12 -3.45 -13.15 10.84
N PHE A 13 -3.86 -11.98 10.32
CA PHE A 13 -5.02 -11.89 9.45
C PHE A 13 -4.63 -11.53 8.00
N ASP A 14 -5.59 -11.67 7.08
CA ASP A 14 -5.39 -11.40 5.66
C ASP A 14 -5.56 -9.90 5.36
N ALA A 15 -4.48 -9.25 4.89
CA ALA A 15 -4.49 -7.83 4.55
C ALA A 15 -5.44 -7.51 3.39
N LEU A 16 -5.57 -8.40 2.40
CA LEU A 16 -6.49 -8.21 1.28
C LEU A 16 -7.95 -8.26 1.74
N ALA A 17 -8.29 -9.20 2.64
CA ALA A 17 -9.62 -9.27 3.22
C ALA A 17 -9.94 -8.01 4.02
N TYR A 18 -8.96 -7.44 4.72
CA TYR A 18 -9.12 -6.16 5.40
C TYR A 18 -9.44 -5.03 4.41
N LEU A 19 -8.69 -4.93 3.30
CA LEU A 19 -8.96 -3.95 2.25
C LEU A 19 -10.37 -4.08 1.68
N ASP A 20 -10.84 -5.31 1.46
CA ASP A 20 -12.17 -5.58 0.91
C ASP A 20 -13.29 -5.10 1.84
N GLY A 21 -13.02 -5.00 3.13
CA GLY A 21 -13.95 -4.48 4.12
C GLY A 21 -13.98 -2.96 4.26
N LEU A 22 -13.05 -2.23 3.61
CA LEU A 22 -13.03 -0.77 3.71
C LEU A 22 -14.15 -0.13 2.89
N PRO A 23 -14.82 0.91 3.43
CA PRO A 23 -15.80 1.68 2.66
C PRO A 23 -15.11 2.53 1.61
N VAL A 24 -15.24 2.14 0.34
CA VAL A 24 -14.55 2.75 -0.81
C VAL A 24 -14.79 4.26 -0.91
N ASP A 25 -16.03 4.69 -0.66
CA ASP A 25 -16.45 6.09 -0.73
C ASP A 25 -15.91 6.97 0.41
N ARG A 26 -15.31 6.35 1.42
CA ARG A 26 -14.75 7.07 2.58
C ARG A 26 -13.23 7.22 2.53
N VAL A 27 -12.56 6.59 1.56
CA VAL A 27 -11.12 6.68 1.41
C VAL A 27 -10.77 7.83 0.47
N HIS A 28 -10.13 8.87 0.99
CA HIS A 28 -9.78 10.08 0.24
C HIS A 28 -8.28 10.19 -0.02
N GLN A 29 -7.46 9.48 0.72
CA GLN A 29 -6.01 9.50 0.58
C GLN A 29 -5.41 8.17 1.05
N VAL A 30 -4.33 7.75 0.38
CA VAL A 30 -3.54 6.57 0.75
C VAL A 30 -2.12 7.02 1.08
N HIS A 31 -1.60 6.58 2.22
CA HIS A 31 -0.21 6.75 2.59
C HIS A 31 0.55 5.44 2.38
N LEU A 32 1.73 5.56 1.79
CA LEU A 32 2.68 4.46 1.57
C LEU A 32 3.95 4.74 2.36
N ALA A 33 4.40 3.76 3.12
CA ALA A 33 5.57 3.86 3.97
C ALA A 33 6.23 2.50 4.15
N GLY A 34 7.43 2.49 4.71
CA GLY A 34 8.11 1.29 5.15
C GLY A 34 7.95 1.06 6.65
N HIS A 35 8.53 -0.05 7.12
CA HIS A 35 8.50 -0.46 8.51
C HIS A 35 9.84 -1.04 8.92
N SER A 36 10.02 -1.26 10.23
CA SER A 36 11.20 -1.91 10.80
C SER A 36 10.85 -3.30 11.32
N GLN A 37 11.82 -4.20 11.30
CA GLN A 37 11.72 -5.49 11.95
C GLN A 37 12.12 -5.35 13.42
N GLY A 38 11.17 -5.52 14.32
CA GLY A 38 11.43 -5.64 15.75
C GLY A 38 11.86 -7.06 16.11
N ARG A 39 12.03 -7.34 17.41
CA ARG A 39 12.45 -8.65 17.88
C ARG A 39 11.46 -9.76 17.52
N ASP A 40 10.19 -9.54 17.80
CA ASP A 40 9.13 -10.55 17.64
C ASP A 40 7.98 -10.08 16.74
N LEU A 41 8.02 -8.83 16.25
CA LEU A 41 6.96 -8.25 15.43
C LEU A 41 7.50 -7.12 14.54
N LEU A 42 6.70 -6.72 13.56
CA LEU A 42 6.97 -5.55 12.74
C LEU A 42 6.55 -4.27 13.48
N ILE A 43 7.25 -3.17 13.22
CA ILE A 43 6.96 -1.86 13.80
C ILE A 43 6.74 -0.87 12.66
N ASP A 44 5.60 -0.19 12.67
CA ASP A 44 5.20 0.78 11.66
C ASP A 44 5.95 2.11 11.85
N THR A 45 7.24 2.11 11.53
CA THR A 45 8.17 3.22 11.83
C THR A 45 8.22 4.31 10.78
N HIS A 46 7.84 4.02 9.54
CA HIS A 46 7.94 4.93 8.40
C HIS A 46 9.36 5.46 8.16
N ASP A 47 10.37 4.63 8.42
CA ASP A 47 11.78 4.99 8.31
C ASP A 47 12.55 4.17 7.26
N SER A 48 11.85 3.41 6.45
CA SER A 48 12.39 2.49 5.46
C SER A 48 11.63 2.61 4.13
N PRO A 49 12.21 2.13 3.01
CA PRO A 49 11.49 2.07 1.74
C PRO A 49 10.22 1.21 1.85
N VAL A 50 9.26 1.51 0.98
CA VAL A 50 8.05 0.70 0.84
C VAL A 50 8.44 -0.71 0.39
N CYS A 51 7.99 -1.74 1.11
CA CYS A 51 8.33 -3.13 0.78
C CYS A 51 7.41 -3.69 -0.35
N ASP A 52 7.85 -4.78 -0.96
CA ASP A 52 7.15 -5.38 -2.09
C ASP A 52 5.73 -5.80 -1.75
N GLU A 53 5.50 -6.33 -0.56
CA GLU A 53 4.17 -6.74 -0.10
C GLU A 53 3.21 -5.54 0.04
N VAL A 54 3.72 -4.40 0.48
CA VAL A 54 2.93 -3.16 0.56
C VAL A 54 2.64 -2.61 -0.83
N TRP A 55 3.59 -2.72 -1.77
CA TRP A 55 3.35 -2.37 -3.17
C TRP A 55 2.24 -3.22 -3.80
N ALA A 56 2.26 -4.54 -3.55
CA ALA A 56 1.21 -5.44 -4.03
C ALA A 56 -0.15 -5.10 -3.42
N LEU A 57 -0.18 -4.80 -2.14
CA LEU A 57 -1.39 -4.36 -1.45
C LEU A 57 -1.93 -3.05 -2.02
N TYR A 58 -1.05 -2.11 -2.32
CA TYR A 58 -1.38 -0.84 -2.95
C TYR A 58 -1.99 -1.01 -4.34
N GLU A 59 -1.44 -1.88 -5.17
CA GLU A 59 -1.98 -2.17 -6.49
C GLU A 59 -3.42 -2.70 -6.39
N ASN A 60 -3.67 -3.62 -5.48
CA ASN A 60 -5.01 -4.14 -5.21
C ASN A 60 -5.95 -3.03 -4.70
N ALA A 61 -5.47 -2.17 -3.81
CA ALA A 61 -6.25 -1.04 -3.30
C ALA A 61 -6.64 -0.07 -4.42
N MET A 62 -5.71 0.28 -5.30
CA MET A 62 -6.00 1.20 -6.42
C MET A 62 -6.99 0.61 -7.41
N ALA A 63 -6.94 -0.70 -7.64
CA ALA A 63 -7.92 -1.39 -8.48
C ALA A 63 -9.34 -1.27 -7.91
N ARG A 64 -9.45 -1.30 -6.59
CA ARG A 64 -10.74 -1.22 -5.88
C ARG A 64 -11.21 0.21 -5.67
N LEU A 65 -10.32 1.10 -5.23
CA LEU A 65 -10.65 2.48 -4.83
C LEU A 65 -10.81 3.43 -6.02
N GLY A 66 -10.18 3.12 -7.16
CA GLY A 66 -10.06 4.06 -8.26
C GLY A 66 -8.96 5.10 -8.00
N PRO A 67 -8.93 6.21 -8.74
CA PRO A 67 -7.90 7.24 -8.59
C PRO A 67 -8.08 7.98 -7.26
N VAL A 68 -7.19 7.68 -6.31
CA VAL A 68 -7.16 8.29 -4.98
C VAL A 68 -5.80 8.94 -4.77
N ALA A 69 -5.77 10.09 -4.12
CA ALA A 69 -4.53 10.79 -3.79
C ALA A 69 -3.60 9.87 -2.98
N THR A 70 -2.33 9.82 -3.36
CA THR A 70 -1.33 8.97 -2.73
C THR A 70 -0.15 9.79 -2.26
N MET A 71 0.34 9.50 -1.06
CA MET A 71 1.51 10.13 -0.48
C MET A 71 2.54 9.08 -0.05
N ILE A 72 3.81 9.31 -0.38
CA ILE A 72 4.93 8.57 0.18
C ILE A 72 5.31 9.23 1.50
N GLU A 73 5.31 8.46 2.57
CA GLU A 73 5.63 8.96 3.91
C GLU A 73 6.98 8.39 4.38
N ARG A 74 7.87 9.27 4.82
CA ARG A 74 9.16 8.91 5.38
C ARG A 74 9.47 9.83 6.54
N ASP A 75 9.29 9.32 7.77
CA ASP A 75 9.40 10.10 9.02
C ASP A 75 10.79 10.03 9.65
N GLY A 76 11.61 9.07 9.26
CA GLY A 76 12.99 8.91 9.71
C GLY A 76 13.87 8.36 8.59
N ASN A 77 15.19 8.42 8.76
CA ASN A 77 16.15 7.99 7.73
C ASN A 77 15.81 8.57 6.36
N VAL A 78 15.51 9.87 6.31
CA VAL A 78 15.05 10.55 5.09
C VAL A 78 16.13 10.48 4.02
N PRO A 79 15.87 9.81 2.88
CA PRO A 79 16.85 9.63 1.82
C PRO A 79 16.94 10.88 0.94
N PRO A 80 17.90 10.93 0.01
CA PRO A 80 17.89 11.96 -1.03
C PRO A 80 16.57 12.00 -1.78
N LEU A 81 16.13 13.17 -2.18
CA LEU A 81 14.84 13.40 -2.84
C LEU A 81 14.62 12.46 -4.05
N LYS A 82 15.67 12.15 -4.81
CA LYS A 82 15.57 11.24 -5.97
C LYS A 82 15.03 9.85 -5.62
N GLU A 83 15.29 9.36 -4.41
CA GLU A 83 14.77 8.06 -3.98
C GLU A 83 13.28 8.13 -3.65
N LEU A 84 12.84 9.20 -3.02
CA LEU A 84 11.41 9.45 -2.76
C LEU A 84 10.65 9.64 -4.07
N LEU A 85 11.24 10.35 -5.03
CA LEU A 85 10.64 10.51 -6.36
C LEU A 85 10.54 9.18 -7.11
N ARG A 86 11.51 8.27 -6.92
CA ARG A 86 11.45 6.92 -7.48
C ARG A 86 10.28 6.13 -6.90
N GLU A 87 10.09 6.17 -5.58
CA GLU A 87 8.94 5.53 -4.93
C GLU A 87 7.61 6.13 -5.43
N LEU A 88 7.55 7.44 -5.54
CA LEU A 88 6.36 8.12 -6.09
C LEU A 88 6.08 7.70 -7.54
N TRP A 89 7.10 7.52 -8.35
CA TRP A 89 6.96 7.04 -9.72
C TRP A 89 6.42 5.60 -9.77
N ILE A 90 6.90 4.72 -8.89
CA ILE A 90 6.37 3.36 -8.75
C ILE A 90 4.88 3.42 -8.41
N ALA A 91 4.49 4.25 -7.44
CA ALA A 91 3.10 4.43 -7.06
C ALA A 91 2.23 4.86 -8.25
N ARG A 92 2.71 5.82 -9.05
CA ARG A 92 2.01 6.28 -10.25
C ARG A 92 1.82 5.18 -11.29
N LYS A 93 2.86 4.38 -11.53
CA LYS A 93 2.79 3.26 -12.49
C LYS A 93 1.82 2.19 -12.04
N LEU A 94 1.90 1.77 -10.79
CA LEU A 94 1.00 0.76 -10.24
C LEU A 94 -0.46 1.25 -10.21
N GLY A 95 -0.68 2.50 -9.83
CA GLY A 95 -2.01 3.09 -9.84
C GLY A 95 -2.61 3.18 -11.24
N ALA A 96 -1.83 3.62 -12.22
CA ALA A 96 -2.26 3.68 -13.63
C ALA A 96 -2.57 2.29 -14.18
N HIS A 97 -1.72 1.30 -13.91
CA HIS A 97 -1.96 -0.09 -14.31
C HIS A 97 -3.24 -0.65 -13.71
N ALA A 98 -3.46 -0.42 -12.42
CA ALA A 98 -4.65 -0.90 -11.72
C ALA A 98 -5.96 -0.34 -12.30
N GLN A 99 -5.94 0.89 -12.82
CA GLN A 99 -7.10 1.51 -13.47
C GLN A 99 -7.42 0.90 -14.85
N GLN A 100 -6.44 0.27 -15.50
CA GLN A 100 -6.61 -0.35 -16.83
C GLN A 100 -7.20 -1.75 -16.78
N VAL A 101 -7.17 -2.42 -15.62
CA VAL A 101 -7.71 -3.78 -15.45
C VAL A 101 -9.24 -3.72 -15.39
N PRO A 102 -9.97 -4.43 -16.27
CA PRO A 102 -11.43 -4.47 -16.24
C PRO A 102 -11.97 -4.97 -14.92
N GLN A 103 -13.09 -4.41 -14.49
CA GLN A 103 -13.68 -4.72 -13.18
C GLN A 103 -14.08 -6.20 -13.04
N ASP A 104 -14.56 -6.79 -14.14
CA ASP A 104 -14.94 -8.21 -14.17
C ASP A 104 -13.75 -9.15 -13.96
N THR A 105 -12.58 -8.78 -14.46
CA THR A 105 -11.34 -9.57 -14.25
C THR A 105 -10.91 -9.52 -12.80
N ARG A 106 -11.09 -8.38 -12.12
CA ARG A 106 -10.77 -8.22 -10.69
C ARG A 106 -11.62 -9.11 -9.79
N ILE A 107 -12.91 -9.26 -10.13
CA ILE A 107 -13.82 -10.15 -9.40
C ILE A 107 -13.41 -11.62 -9.58
N ALA A 108 -13.02 -12.01 -10.80
CA ALA A 108 -12.58 -13.37 -11.11
C ALA A 108 -11.26 -13.73 -10.39
N GLU A 109 -10.33 -12.81 -10.26
CA GLU A 109 -9.06 -12.99 -9.53
C GLU A 109 -9.26 -13.02 -8.01
N ALA A 110 -10.29 -12.35 -7.48
CA ALA A 110 -10.63 -12.33 -6.07
C ALA A 110 -11.43 -13.57 -5.61
N ALA A 111 -11.97 -14.30 -6.54
CA ALA A 111 -12.73 -15.53 -6.27
C ALA A 111 -11.84 -16.77 -6.28
#